data_3137456c038e3d645693f03f6efd8678
#
_entry.id   3137456c038e3d645693f03f6efd8678
#
_cell.length_a   1.000
_cell.length_b   1.000
_cell.length_c   1.000
_cell.angle_alpha   90.00
_cell.angle_beta   90.00
_cell.angle_gamma   90.00
#
_symmetry.space_group_name_H-M   'P 1'
#
loop_
_entity.id
_entity.type
_entity.pdbx_description
1 polymer ?
#
loop_
_entity_poly.entity_id
_entity_poly.type
_entity_poly.pdbx_seq_one_letter_code
_entity_poly.pdbx_strand_id
1 'polypeptide(L)'
;MKKENSDTYTRRVIRGLFLLCLWAFCLLLPVSVCRAEGKVVRVGSFEDTFNFIDQNGVRRGYGYELMQKIAGYTGWTFEYVNCDWSNCFEKLESGEMDIMGGISYTDERAEKMLYSNVPMAEERYILYADPEKSGILPSNLSTMNGKRVGVLMGTLPEKMLTEWEEKNGIHTTHVNVWDDPDVRAKIAANEIDCFVSLETSTWASMGISDVA
;
A
#
# COMPACT_ATOMS: atom_id res chain seq x y z
N MET A 1 10.77 -8.46 84.17
CA MET A 1 10.11 -9.04 82.98
C MET A 1 9.14 -8.09 82.19
N LYS A 2 8.93 -6.81 82.51
CA LYS A 2 7.99 -5.91 81.78
C LYS A 2 8.63 -4.95 80.79
N LYS A 3 9.95 -4.79 80.79
CA LYS A 3 10.67 -3.83 79.97
C LYS A 3 11.05 -4.38 78.56
N GLU A 4 11.23 -5.68 78.44
CA GLU A 4 11.67 -6.34 77.18
C GLU A 4 10.59 -6.46 76.14
N ASN A 5 9.32 -6.52 76.56
CA ASN A 5 8.17 -6.58 75.63
C ASN A 5 7.83 -5.22 74.94
N SER A 6 8.18 -4.12 75.60
CA SER A 6 7.93 -2.76 75.08
C SER A 6 8.85 -2.44 73.89
N ASP A 7 10.13 -2.83 73.97
CA ASP A 7 11.11 -2.56 72.88
C ASP A 7 10.83 -3.37 71.67
N THR A 8 10.35 -4.59 71.76
CA THR A 8 10.01 -5.45 70.62
C THR A 8 8.76 -4.94 69.88
N TYR A 9 7.78 -4.47 70.67
CA TYR A 9 6.56 -3.88 70.08
C TYR A 9 6.87 -2.56 69.33
N THR A 10 7.64 -1.69 69.96
CA THR A 10 8.07 -0.40 69.36
C THR A 10 8.84 -0.61 68.04
N ARG A 11 9.76 -1.59 67.96
CA ARG A 11 10.54 -1.95 66.80
C ARG A 11 9.64 -2.51 65.69
N ARG A 12 8.58 -3.27 65.97
CA ARG A 12 7.62 -3.77 65.02
C ARG A 12 6.76 -2.65 64.44
N VAL A 13 6.31 -1.72 65.26
CA VAL A 13 5.52 -0.56 64.83
C VAL A 13 6.35 0.36 63.95
N ILE A 14 7.61 0.64 64.31
CA ILE A 14 8.53 1.47 63.52
C ILE A 14 8.82 0.80 62.14
N ARG A 15 9.04 -0.53 62.13
CA ARG A 15 9.23 -1.26 60.86
C ARG A 15 7.97 -1.22 59.97
N GLY A 16 6.79 -1.35 60.58
CA GLY A 16 5.51 -1.25 59.85
C GLY A 16 5.30 0.13 59.23
N LEU A 17 5.57 1.20 60.01
CA LEU A 17 5.52 2.57 59.51
C LEU A 17 6.53 2.84 58.37
N PHE A 18 7.75 2.33 58.55
CA PHE A 18 8.79 2.49 57.52
C PHE A 18 8.42 1.81 56.19
N LEU A 19 7.85 0.60 56.27
CA LEU A 19 7.36 -0.12 55.07
C LEU A 19 6.18 0.59 54.43
N LEU A 20 5.27 1.17 55.21
CA LEU A 20 4.15 1.97 54.71
C LEU A 20 4.63 3.24 54.04
N CYS A 21 5.60 3.96 54.59
CA CYS A 21 6.22 5.12 54.00
C CYS A 21 6.97 4.79 52.68
N LEU A 22 7.67 3.66 52.64
CA LEU A 22 8.34 3.17 51.42
C LEU A 22 7.33 2.85 50.32
N TRP A 23 6.22 2.24 50.68
CA TRP A 23 5.13 1.92 49.74
C TRP A 23 4.44 3.19 49.20
N ALA A 24 4.16 4.15 50.07
CA ALA A 24 3.62 5.45 49.71
C ALA A 24 4.60 6.25 48.86
N PHE A 25 5.91 6.16 49.09
CA PHE A 25 6.94 6.81 48.30
C PHE A 25 7.03 6.22 46.89
N CYS A 26 6.92 4.88 46.74
CA CYS A 26 6.87 4.23 45.43
C CYS A 26 5.64 4.63 44.61
N LEU A 27 4.51 4.93 45.26
CA LEU A 27 3.30 5.41 44.56
C LEU A 27 3.38 6.88 44.13
N LEU A 28 4.29 7.66 44.73
CA LEU A 28 4.53 9.06 44.42
C LEU A 28 5.63 9.28 43.35
N LEU A 29 6.34 8.22 42.96
CA LEU A 29 7.29 8.33 41.88
C LEU A 29 6.49 8.59 40.57
N PRO A 30 6.71 9.71 39.91
CA PRO A 30 6.09 9.93 38.61
C PRO A 30 6.57 8.81 37.68
N VAL A 31 5.67 7.95 37.26
CA VAL A 31 5.94 7.06 36.14
C VAL A 31 6.08 8.00 34.93
N SER A 32 7.30 8.46 34.71
CA SER A 32 7.63 9.11 33.43
C SER A 32 7.45 8.04 32.38
N VAL A 33 6.23 7.98 31.81
CA VAL A 33 6.00 7.30 30.56
C VAL A 33 6.87 8.04 29.56
N CYS A 34 8.06 7.52 29.32
CA CYS A 34 8.91 7.96 28.22
C CYS A 34 8.11 7.66 26.95
N ARG A 35 7.25 8.59 26.57
CA ARG A 35 6.59 8.60 25.28
C ARG A 35 7.73 8.95 24.32
N ALA A 36 8.33 7.94 23.70
CA ALA A 36 9.21 8.20 22.56
C ALA A 36 8.42 9.14 21.65
N GLU A 37 8.90 10.35 21.44
CA GLU A 37 8.37 11.26 20.43
C GLU A 37 8.47 10.50 19.12
N GLY A 38 7.32 10.01 18.61
CA GLY A 38 7.27 9.20 17.41
C GLY A 38 7.85 10.01 16.26
N LYS A 39 8.80 9.41 15.53
CA LYS A 39 9.35 10.04 14.33
C LYS A 39 8.19 10.39 13.40
N VAL A 40 8.10 11.65 12.97
CA VAL A 40 7.20 12.05 11.91
C VAL A 40 7.78 11.55 10.58
N VAL A 41 6.96 10.85 9.80
CA VAL A 41 7.32 10.28 8.50
C VAL A 41 6.30 10.78 7.47
N ARG A 42 6.80 11.41 6.42
CA ARG A 42 5.99 11.94 5.32
C ARG A 42 5.72 10.84 4.31
N VAL A 43 4.45 10.55 4.08
CA VAL A 43 3.98 9.46 3.25
C VAL A 43 3.34 10.02 1.99
N GLY A 44 3.84 9.63 0.83
CA GLY A 44 3.22 9.97 -0.45
C GLY A 44 1.82 9.39 -0.56
N SER A 45 0.89 10.23 -0.96
CA SER A 45 -0.52 9.88 -1.11
C SER A 45 -1.03 10.26 -2.48
N PHE A 46 -1.31 9.28 -3.29
CA PHE A 46 -2.10 9.37 -4.52
C PHE A 46 -3.33 8.47 -4.38
N GLU A 47 -4.39 8.83 -5.08
CA GLU A 47 -5.63 8.04 -5.04
C GLU A 47 -5.54 6.87 -6.02
N ASP A 48 -5.78 5.67 -5.51
CA ASP A 48 -5.84 4.42 -6.25
C ASP A 48 -6.80 3.43 -5.57
N THR A 49 -6.83 2.19 -6.05
CA THR A 49 -7.65 1.11 -5.46
C THR A 49 -7.22 0.77 -4.02
N PHE A 50 -5.97 1.01 -3.68
CA PHE A 50 -5.41 0.69 -2.35
C PHE A 50 -5.45 1.86 -1.38
N ASN A 51 -5.57 3.10 -1.88
CA ASN A 51 -5.61 4.34 -1.10
C ASN A 51 -6.60 5.31 -1.71
N PHE A 52 -7.69 5.56 -1.02
CA PHE A 52 -8.73 6.48 -1.49
C PHE A 52 -9.35 7.26 -0.33
N ILE A 53 -10.05 8.33 -0.67
CA ILE A 53 -10.84 9.10 0.28
C ILE A 53 -12.32 8.73 0.07
N ASP A 54 -12.99 8.27 1.13
CA ASP A 54 -14.40 7.90 1.07
C ASP A 54 -15.32 9.13 0.99
N GLN A 55 -16.62 8.90 0.79
CA GLN A 55 -17.64 9.95 0.67
C GLN A 55 -17.74 10.88 1.90
N ASN A 56 -17.17 10.47 3.03
CA ASN A 56 -17.14 11.24 4.27
C ASN A 56 -15.81 11.99 4.45
N GLY A 57 -14.92 11.97 3.46
CA GLY A 57 -13.60 12.58 3.53
C GLY A 57 -12.59 11.77 4.37
N VAL A 58 -12.88 10.50 4.65
CA VAL A 58 -12.02 9.62 5.45
C VAL A 58 -11.15 8.79 4.53
N ARG A 59 -9.84 8.80 4.80
CA ARG A 59 -8.87 7.96 4.07
C ARG A 59 -9.10 6.49 4.38
N ARG A 60 -9.11 5.67 3.34
CA ARG A 60 -9.40 4.24 3.35
C ARG A 60 -8.48 3.48 2.41
N GLY A 61 -8.63 2.17 2.43
CA GLY A 61 -7.96 1.24 1.54
C GLY A 61 -6.87 0.43 2.23
N TYR A 62 -6.53 -0.69 1.60
CA TYR A 62 -5.54 -1.63 2.14
C TYR A 62 -4.18 -0.96 2.43
N GLY A 63 -3.70 -0.12 1.52
CA GLY A 63 -2.44 0.60 1.68
C GLY A 63 -2.45 1.53 2.90
N TYR A 64 -3.53 2.29 3.08
CA TYR A 64 -3.70 3.14 4.26
C TYR A 64 -3.73 2.31 5.56
N GLU A 65 -4.51 1.23 5.59
CA GLU A 65 -4.63 0.40 6.79
C GLU A 65 -3.31 -0.30 7.15
N LEU A 66 -2.55 -0.73 6.15
CA LEU A 66 -1.20 -1.28 6.35
C LEU A 66 -0.26 -0.24 6.97
N MET A 67 -0.27 1.00 6.46
CA MET A 67 0.52 2.09 7.03
C MET A 67 0.12 2.37 8.49
N GLN A 68 -1.17 2.33 8.84
CA GLN A 68 -1.62 2.46 10.23
C GLN A 68 -1.08 1.34 11.14
N LYS A 69 -0.98 0.11 10.63
CA LYS A 69 -0.35 -1.01 11.34
C LYS A 69 1.14 -0.74 11.56
N ILE A 70 1.85 -0.28 10.53
CA ILE A 70 3.27 0.08 10.63
C ILE A 70 3.47 1.18 11.69
N ALA A 71 2.62 2.21 11.70
CA ALA A 71 2.63 3.25 12.73
C ALA A 71 2.48 2.67 14.14
N GLY A 72 1.56 1.73 14.32
CA GLY A 72 1.35 1.05 15.60
C GLY A 72 2.57 0.26 16.09
N TYR A 73 3.33 -0.36 15.20
CA TYR A 73 4.54 -1.11 15.55
C TYR A 73 5.77 -0.22 15.76
N THR A 74 5.91 0.83 14.97
CA THR A 74 7.10 1.68 14.98
C THR A 74 6.99 2.87 15.92
N GLY A 75 5.78 3.24 16.30
CA GLY A 75 5.50 4.49 17.02
C GLY A 75 5.63 5.73 16.13
N TRP A 76 5.71 5.58 14.81
CA TRP A 76 5.77 6.68 13.87
C TRP A 76 4.44 7.41 13.77
N THR A 77 4.51 8.70 13.46
CA THR A 77 3.35 9.52 13.08
C THR A 77 3.46 9.81 11.59
N PHE A 78 2.40 9.53 10.83
CA PHE A 78 2.40 9.78 9.39
C PHE A 78 1.77 11.11 9.03
N GLU A 79 2.46 11.89 8.20
CA GLU A 79 1.96 13.05 7.49
C GLU A 79 1.81 12.70 6.02
N TYR A 80 0.61 12.86 5.47
CA TYR A 80 0.34 12.51 4.08
C TYR A 80 0.62 13.70 3.16
N VAL A 81 1.54 13.50 2.22
CA VAL A 81 1.90 14.45 1.16
C VAL A 81 1.16 14.07 -0.11
N ASN A 82 0.24 14.90 -0.56
CA ASN A 82 -0.49 14.65 -1.80
C ASN A 82 0.44 14.74 -2.99
N CYS A 83 0.31 13.78 -3.89
CA CYS A 83 1.03 13.76 -5.15
C CYS A 83 0.20 13.06 -6.23
N ASP A 84 0.57 13.28 -7.49
CA ASP A 84 0.08 12.54 -8.64
C ASP A 84 1.11 11.50 -9.03
N TRP A 85 0.68 10.46 -9.73
CA TRP A 85 1.60 9.42 -10.19
C TRP A 85 2.82 9.98 -10.94
N SER A 86 2.63 11.06 -11.68
CA SER A 86 3.68 11.70 -12.47
C SER A 86 4.76 12.40 -11.63
N ASN A 87 4.44 12.87 -10.42
CA ASN A 87 5.36 13.65 -9.58
C ASN A 87 5.72 13.01 -8.24
N CYS A 88 5.05 11.92 -7.85
CA CYS A 88 5.33 11.22 -6.61
C CYS A 88 6.79 10.74 -6.51
N PHE A 89 7.35 10.21 -7.61
CA PHE A 89 8.74 9.74 -7.62
C PHE A 89 9.73 10.88 -7.42
N GLU A 90 9.51 12.03 -8.08
CA GLU A 90 10.35 13.23 -7.91
C GLU A 90 10.32 13.73 -6.47
N LYS A 91 9.14 13.76 -5.83
CA LYS A 91 8.98 14.14 -4.42
C LYS A 91 9.68 13.18 -3.47
N LEU A 92 9.70 11.88 -3.77
CA LEU A 92 10.44 10.90 -3.00
C LEU A 92 11.96 11.09 -3.18
N GLU A 93 12.45 11.24 -4.40
CA GLU A 93 13.86 11.46 -4.71
C GLU A 93 14.39 12.78 -4.13
N SER A 94 13.59 13.85 -4.15
CA SER A 94 13.96 15.15 -3.56
C SER A 94 13.92 15.18 -2.03
N GLY A 95 13.34 14.14 -1.41
CA GLY A 95 13.15 14.10 0.04
C GLY A 95 12.00 14.99 0.53
N GLU A 96 11.08 15.41 -0.32
CA GLU A 96 9.84 16.06 0.10
C GLU A 96 8.93 15.09 0.85
N MET A 97 9.01 13.79 0.53
CA MET A 97 8.42 12.71 1.29
C MET A 97 9.42 11.59 1.56
N ASP A 98 9.15 10.77 2.58
CA ASP A 98 10.07 9.77 3.09
C ASP A 98 9.71 8.36 2.63
N ILE A 99 8.43 8.08 2.42
CA ILE A 99 7.89 6.75 2.06
C ILE A 99 6.77 6.92 1.04
N MET A 100 6.67 5.95 0.15
CA MET A 100 5.57 5.77 -0.78
C MET A 100 5.15 4.29 -0.80
N GLY A 101 3.86 4.02 -0.70
CA GLY A 101 3.29 2.66 -0.78
C GLY A 101 2.71 2.37 -2.15
N GLY A 102 2.45 1.08 -2.46
CA GLY A 102 1.78 0.68 -3.71
C GLY A 102 2.63 0.82 -4.97
N ILE A 103 3.96 0.72 -4.83
CA ILE A 103 4.90 0.89 -5.94
C ILE A 103 5.48 -0.46 -6.33
N SER A 104 5.21 -0.88 -7.55
CA SER A 104 5.78 -2.10 -8.12
C SER A 104 7.31 -2.00 -8.18
N TYR A 105 7.98 -3.08 -7.80
CA TYR A 105 9.42 -3.17 -7.92
C TYR A 105 9.85 -3.21 -9.39
N THR A 106 10.87 -2.42 -9.72
CA THR A 106 11.67 -2.57 -10.95
C THR A 106 13.14 -2.33 -10.60
N ASP A 107 14.06 -2.95 -11.35
CA ASP A 107 15.50 -2.75 -11.14
C ASP A 107 15.88 -1.27 -11.29
N GLU A 108 15.31 -0.59 -12.27
CA GLU A 108 15.54 0.85 -12.50
C GLU A 108 15.13 1.72 -11.29
N ARG A 109 13.97 1.41 -10.68
CA ARG A 109 13.52 2.12 -9.48
C ARG A 109 14.37 1.79 -8.26
N ALA A 110 14.83 0.54 -8.15
CA ALA A 110 15.68 0.09 -7.06
C ALA A 110 17.07 0.73 -7.06
N GLU A 111 17.52 1.29 -8.19
CA GLU A 111 18.76 2.11 -8.25
C GLU A 111 18.59 3.46 -7.51
N LYS A 112 17.36 3.96 -7.39
CA LYS A 112 17.06 5.30 -6.86
C LYS A 112 16.39 5.28 -5.48
N MET A 113 15.72 4.19 -5.11
CA MET A 113 14.98 4.10 -3.87
C MET A 113 15.10 2.72 -3.23
N LEU A 114 14.91 2.66 -1.91
CA LEU A 114 14.93 1.41 -1.16
C LEU A 114 13.53 0.80 -1.13
N TYR A 115 13.48 -0.51 -1.37
CA TYR A 115 12.27 -1.30 -1.20
C TYR A 115 12.29 -2.09 0.10
N SER A 116 11.11 -2.37 0.65
CA SER A 116 10.97 -3.30 1.77
C SER A 116 11.33 -4.72 1.34
N ASN A 117 11.92 -5.50 2.25
CA ASN A 117 12.26 -6.91 1.98
C ASN A 117 11.03 -7.82 1.83
N VAL A 118 9.88 -7.35 2.31
CA VAL A 118 8.59 -8.07 2.21
C VAL A 118 7.66 -7.20 1.37
N PRO A 119 7.13 -7.71 0.26
CA PRO A 119 6.19 -6.96 -0.56
C PRO A 119 4.89 -6.69 0.20
N MET A 120 4.26 -5.57 -0.10
CA MET A 120 2.95 -5.21 0.43
C MET A 120 1.85 -6.11 -0.13
N ALA A 121 1.94 -6.42 -1.42
CA ALA A 121 1.04 -7.27 -2.17
C ALA A 121 1.75 -7.82 -3.42
N GLU A 122 1.13 -8.77 -4.06
CA GLU A 122 1.49 -9.21 -5.41
C GLU A 122 0.48 -8.62 -6.40
N GLU A 123 0.98 -8.13 -7.51
CA GLU A 123 0.17 -7.61 -8.60
C GLU A 123 0.19 -8.60 -9.77
N ARG A 124 -0.98 -8.90 -10.32
CA ARG A 124 -1.11 -9.59 -11.58
C ARG A 124 -1.82 -8.68 -12.57
N TYR A 125 -1.23 -8.56 -13.76
CA TYR A 125 -1.84 -7.88 -14.88
C TYR A 125 -2.45 -8.92 -15.81
N ILE A 126 -3.70 -8.71 -16.15
CA ILE A 126 -4.51 -9.62 -16.95
C ILE A 126 -4.97 -8.87 -18.21
N LEU A 127 -4.94 -9.57 -19.32
CA LEU A 127 -5.56 -9.11 -20.56
C LEU A 127 -7.05 -9.44 -20.53
N TYR A 128 -7.87 -8.41 -20.59
CA TYR A 128 -9.32 -8.53 -20.61
C TYR A 128 -9.86 -8.24 -22.01
N ALA A 129 -10.84 -9.03 -22.45
CA ALA A 129 -11.52 -8.85 -23.73
C ALA A 129 -13.00 -9.22 -23.63
N ASP A 130 -13.82 -8.63 -24.48
CA ASP A 130 -15.17 -9.11 -24.72
C ASP A 130 -15.10 -10.37 -25.59
N PRO A 131 -15.45 -11.56 -25.11
CA PRO A 131 -15.28 -12.80 -25.84
C PRO A 131 -16.12 -12.86 -27.12
N GLU A 132 -17.25 -12.13 -27.17
CA GLU A 132 -18.16 -12.14 -28.32
C GLU A 132 -17.69 -11.15 -29.42
N LYS A 133 -17.04 -10.05 -29.04
CA LYS A 133 -16.70 -8.95 -29.97
C LYS A 133 -15.25 -8.92 -30.38
N SER A 134 -14.34 -9.28 -29.47
CA SER A 134 -12.89 -9.15 -29.72
C SER A 134 -12.38 -10.16 -30.76
N GLY A 135 -13.00 -11.34 -30.84
CA GLY A 135 -12.51 -12.46 -31.63
C GLY A 135 -11.19 -13.03 -31.10
N ILE A 136 -10.81 -12.69 -29.87
CA ILE A 136 -9.62 -13.21 -29.21
C ILE A 136 -9.96 -14.55 -28.56
N LEU A 137 -9.12 -15.56 -28.80
CA LEU A 137 -9.29 -16.90 -28.29
C LEU A 137 -8.15 -17.22 -27.33
N PRO A 138 -8.39 -17.46 -26.02
CA PRO A 138 -7.36 -17.84 -25.06
C PRO A 138 -6.57 -19.08 -25.46
N SER A 139 -7.23 -20.01 -26.15
CA SER A 139 -6.62 -21.23 -26.69
C SER A 139 -5.73 -21.02 -27.91
N ASN A 140 -5.77 -19.83 -28.51
CA ASN A 140 -5.00 -19.49 -29.69
C ASN A 140 -4.54 -18.01 -29.65
N LEU A 141 -3.40 -17.77 -29.02
CA LEU A 141 -2.84 -16.44 -28.85
C LEU A 141 -2.57 -15.70 -30.17
N SER A 142 -2.41 -16.41 -31.30
CA SER A 142 -2.22 -15.74 -32.61
C SER A 142 -3.40 -14.88 -33.03
N THR A 143 -4.59 -15.07 -32.43
CA THR A 143 -5.76 -14.21 -32.65
C THR A 143 -5.60 -12.80 -32.09
N MET A 144 -4.57 -12.58 -31.27
CA MET A 144 -4.16 -11.26 -30.79
C MET A 144 -3.46 -10.40 -31.86
N ASN A 145 -2.87 -11.03 -32.89
CA ASN A 145 -2.14 -10.26 -33.91
C ASN A 145 -3.02 -9.22 -34.56
N GLY A 146 -2.51 -7.98 -34.62
CA GLY A 146 -3.21 -6.84 -35.21
C GLY A 146 -4.32 -6.24 -34.34
N LYS A 147 -4.54 -6.76 -33.12
CA LYS A 147 -5.50 -6.19 -32.16
C LYS A 147 -5.00 -4.88 -31.56
N ARG A 148 -5.92 -4.04 -31.15
CA ARG A 148 -5.67 -2.79 -30.44
C ARG A 148 -5.83 -3.06 -28.94
N VAL A 149 -4.73 -2.93 -28.20
CA VAL A 149 -4.68 -3.22 -26.77
C VAL A 149 -4.63 -1.92 -25.98
N GLY A 150 -5.64 -1.68 -25.17
CA GLY A 150 -5.66 -0.57 -24.23
C GLY A 150 -4.66 -0.85 -23.10
N VAL A 151 -3.70 0.05 -22.88
CA VAL A 151 -2.72 -0.02 -21.81
C VAL A 151 -2.30 1.39 -21.39
N LEU A 152 -2.03 1.59 -20.10
CA LEU A 152 -1.48 2.86 -19.63
C LEU A 152 -0.03 2.96 -20.09
N MET A 153 0.22 3.77 -21.10
CA MET A 153 1.54 3.91 -21.73
C MET A 153 2.57 4.56 -20.78
N GLY A 154 3.84 4.20 -20.95
CA GLY A 154 4.93 4.67 -20.11
C GLY A 154 4.97 4.02 -18.70
N THR A 155 4.22 2.93 -18.52
CA THR A 155 4.12 2.24 -17.22
C THR A 155 4.60 0.80 -17.28
N LEU A 156 4.69 0.17 -16.10
CA LEU A 156 5.07 -1.25 -16.00
C LEU A 156 4.14 -2.19 -16.78
N PRO A 157 2.80 -2.05 -16.78
CA PRO A 157 1.90 -2.85 -17.61
C PRO A 157 2.25 -2.82 -19.09
N GLU A 158 2.59 -1.67 -19.65
CA GLU A 158 2.99 -1.59 -21.08
C GLU A 158 4.29 -2.35 -21.34
N LYS A 159 5.29 -2.18 -20.45
CA LYS A 159 6.55 -2.90 -20.55
C LYS A 159 6.31 -4.42 -20.50
N MET A 160 5.51 -4.88 -19.56
CA MET A 160 5.17 -6.31 -19.41
C MET A 160 4.42 -6.83 -20.63
N LEU A 161 3.49 -6.05 -21.20
CA LEU A 161 2.79 -6.41 -22.45
C LEU A 161 3.78 -6.57 -23.60
N THR A 162 4.67 -5.60 -23.78
CA THR A 162 5.71 -5.66 -24.85
C THR A 162 6.60 -6.89 -24.71
N GLU A 163 7.10 -7.17 -23.50
CA GLU A 163 7.93 -8.34 -23.24
C GLU A 163 7.17 -9.67 -23.48
N TRP A 164 5.87 -9.69 -23.14
CA TRP A 164 5.01 -10.84 -23.39
C TRP A 164 4.74 -11.03 -24.89
N GLU A 165 4.53 -9.97 -25.64
CA GLU A 165 4.36 -9.99 -27.10
C GLU A 165 5.61 -10.53 -27.80
N GLU A 166 6.77 -10.02 -27.44
CA GLU A 166 8.06 -10.50 -27.98
C GLU A 166 8.26 -11.99 -27.72
N LYS A 167 8.01 -12.43 -26.47
CA LYS A 167 8.16 -13.82 -26.07
C LYS A 167 7.24 -14.78 -26.83
N ASN A 168 6.04 -14.32 -27.21
CA ASN A 168 5.01 -15.15 -27.86
C ASN A 168 4.93 -14.94 -29.38
N GLY A 169 5.73 -14.02 -29.94
CA GLY A 169 5.70 -13.69 -31.37
C GLY A 169 4.37 -13.05 -31.80
N ILE A 170 3.80 -12.22 -30.91
CA ILE A 170 2.54 -11.52 -31.12
C ILE A 170 2.83 -10.04 -31.40
N HIS A 171 2.05 -9.43 -32.26
CA HIS A 171 2.17 -8.02 -32.60
C HIS A 171 0.80 -7.34 -32.50
N THR A 172 0.67 -6.43 -31.54
CA THR A 172 -0.54 -5.64 -31.33
C THR A 172 -0.27 -4.14 -31.54
N THR A 173 -1.30 -3.34 -31.44
CA THR A 173 -1.20 -1.88 -31.42
C THR A 173 -1.56 -1.38 -30.04
N HIS A 174 -0.62 -0.78 -29.30
CA HIS A 174 -0.90 -0.19 -28.01
C HIS A 174 -1.68 1.11 -28.16
N VAL A 175 -2.78 1.21 -27.41
CA VAL A 175 -3.64 2.40 -27.34
C VAL A 175 -3.61 2.92 -25.93
N ASN A 176 -3.21 4.17 -25.73
CA ASN A 176 -3.17 4.72 -24.39
C ASN A 176 -4.56 4.78 -23.75
N VAL A 177 -4.67 4.28 -22.52
CA VAL A 177 -5.86 4.41 -21.67
C VAL A 177 -5.43 4.97 -20.31
N TRP A 178 -6.29 5.77 -19.68
CA TRP A 178 -5.94 6.48 -18.46
C TRP A 178 -6.53 5.85 -17.20
N ASP A 179 -7.76 5.38 -17.28
CA ASP A 179 -8.54 4.85 -16.18
C ASP A 179 -9.68 3.94 -16.69
N ASP A 180 -10.40 3.34 -15.76
CA ASP A 180 -11.54 2.47 -16.08
C ASP A 180 -12.64 3.17 -16.91
N PRO A 181 -13.05 4.41 -16.63
CA PRO A 181 -13.96 5.16 -17.50
C PRO A 181 -13.48 5.31 -18.94
N ASP A 182 -12.20 5.63 -19.15
CA ASP A 182 -11.60 5.76 -20.49
C ASP A 182 -11.56 4.42 -21.23
N VAL A 183 -11.17 3.34 -20.54
CA VAL A 183 -11.23 1.98 -21.10
C VAL A 183 -12.64 1.65 -21.57
N ARG A 184 -13.67 1.90 -20.74
CA ARG A 184 -15.08 1.64 -21.12
C ARG A 184 -15.50 2.44 -22.34
N ALA A 185 -15.15 3.72 -22.38
CA ALA A 185 -15.46 4.60 -23.52
C ALA A 185 -14.84 4.08 -24.81
N LYS A 186 -13.55 3.68 -24.77
CA LYS A 186 -12.82 3.18 -25.93
C LYS A 186 -13.32 1.80 -26.42
N ILE A 187 -13.71 0.90 -25.49
CA ILE A 187 -14.40 -0.35 -25.86
C ILE A 187 -15.74 -0.05 -26.55
N ALA A 188 -16.55 0.84 -25.98
CA ALA A 188 -17.85 1.21 -26.54
C ALA A 188 -17.73 1.88 -27.93
N ALA A 189 -16.69 2.69 -28.13
CA ALA A 189 -16.36 3.34 -29.38
C ALA A 189 -15.67 2.40 -30.40
N ASN A 190 -15.40 1.15 -30.01
CA ASN A 190 -14.62 0.21 -30.80
C ASN A 190 -13.24 0.74 -31.18
N GLU A 191 -12.59 1.45 -30.26
CA GLU A 191 -11.23 1.98 -30.42
C GLU A 191 -10.17 1.00 -29.93
N ILE A 192 -10.53 0.11 -28.96
CA ILE A 192 -9.70 -0.98 -28.46
C ILE A 192 -10.47 -2.31 -28.54
N ASP A 193 -9.75 -3.40 -28.73
CA ASP A 193 -10.30 -4.75 -28.84
C ASP A 193 -10.18 -5.52 -27.51
N CYS A 194 -9.19 -5.16 -26.70
CA CYS A 194 -8.89 -5.69 -25.37
C CYS A 194 -8.06 -4.67 -24.59
N PHE A 195 -7.81 -4.95 -23.31
CA PHE A 195 -7.00 -4.05 -22.48
C PHE A 195 -6.31 -4.82 -21.35
N VAL A 196 -5.23 -4.23 -20.82
CA VAL A 196 -4.49 -4.76 -19.67
C VAL A 196 -4.95 -4.03 -18.41
N SER A 197 -5.30 -4.79 -17.37
CA SER A 197 -5.66 -4.26 -16.07
C SER A 197 -5.25 -5.21 -14.95
N LEU A 198 -5.28 -4.73 -13.70
CA LEU A 198 -5.03 -5.55 -12.51
C LEU A 198 -6.12 -6.61 -12.33
N GLU A 199 -5.75 -7.78 -11.82
CA GLU A 199 -6.68 -8.88 -11.51
C GLU A 199 -7.77 -8.48 -10.51
N THR A 200 -7.51 -7.51 -9.66
CA THR A 200 -8.47 -6.98 -8.68
C THR A 200 -9.58 -6.14 -9.27
N SER A 201 -9.54 -5.87 -10.58
CA SER A 201 -10.55 -5.08 -11.26
C SER A 201 -11.90 -5.80 -11.31
N THR A 202 -13.00 -5.03 -11.32
CA THR A 202 -14.36 -5.57 -11.34
C THR A 202 -14.86 -5.91 -12.76
N TRP A 203 -13.95 -6.06 -13.73
CA TRP A 203 -14.28 -6.25 -15.13
C TRP A 203 -15.09 -7.51 -15.41
N ALA A 204 -14.82 -8.60 -14.67
CA ALA A 204 -15.57 -9.85 -14.79
C ALA A 204 -17.09 -9.69 -14.51
N SER A 205 -17.47 -8.76 -13.64
CA SER A 205 -18.89 -8.49 -13.35
C SER A 205 -19.63 -7.81 -14.50
N MET A 206 -18.92 -7.36 -15.53
CA MET A 206 -19.46 -6.68 -16.71
C MET A 206 -19.48 -7.58 -17.95
N GLY A 207 -19.27 -8.88 -17.80
CA GLY A 207 -19.24 -9.82 -18.92
C GLY A 207 -17.95 -9.75 -19.73
N ILE A 208 -16.92 -9.07 -19.21
CA ILE A 208 -15.59 -9.02 -19.81
C ILE A 208 -14.75 -10.11 -19.14
N SER A 209 -14.24 -11.05 -19.93
CA SER A 209 -13.47 -12.19 -19.46
C SER A 209 -11.98 -11.94 -19.57
N ASP A 210 -11.22 -12.56 -18.68
CA ASP A 210 -9.79 -12.72 -18.83
C ASP A 210 -9.49 -13.62 -20.04
N VAL A 211 -8.47 -13.29 -20.78
CA VAL A 211 -8.03 -14.04 -21.97
C VAL A 211 -6.61 -14.61 -21.82
N ALA A 212 -5.88 -14.24 -20.77
CA ALA A 212 -4.54 -14.74 -20.47
C ALA A 212 -4.18 -14.59 -18.99
#